data_b3e3a846e410a3406b08da105d219683
#
_entry.id   b3e3a846e410a3406b08da105d219683
#
_cell.length_a   1.000
_cell.length_b   1.000
_cell.length_c   1.000
_cell.angle_alpha   90.00
_cell.angle_beta   90.00
_cell.angle_gamma   90.00
#
_symmetry.space_group_name_H-M   'P 1'
#
loop_
_entity.id
_entity.type
_entity.pdbx_description
1 polymer ?
#
loop_
_entity_poly.entity_id
_entity_poly.type
_entity_poly.pdbx_seq_one_letter_code
_entity_poly.pdbx_strand_id
1 'polypeptide(L)'
;MLSDKAQSEADMPKYLLLFGDCVWDNRMLTSGCRTLNPDDYLLCFESENSFSAVSCFVSDSWFGMLGEGAGLYPNRELQDVAVGRFPVTYADEAQVLVDKTISYAQNANVGAWQNTLMFMGDDGNGNLHMQDADDVANDVLTTYPAYLVKKVMWDAYTRETSSSGNTYPEATRIIKQQQAAGALIMDYAGHGDPTQMSHESVLKLTDFADFRNTNLPLWVTASCDIMPFDGLEANIGEYALLNDKGGAVAFYGTTRTVYAQ
;
A
#
# COMPACT_ATOMS: atom_id res chain seq x y z
N MET A 1 5.47 -26.52 7.04
CA MET A 1 4.74 -26.57 8.32
C MET A 1 3.22 -26.44 8.16
N LEU A 2 2.69 -25.47 7.44
CA LEU A 2 1.23 -25.41 7.15
C LEU A 2 0.82 -26.47 6.12
N SER A 3 1.53 -26.60 5.00
CA SER A 3 1.31 -27.62 3.99
C SER A 3 1.43 -29.06 4.52
N ASP A 4 2.38 -29.31 5.42
CA ASP A 4 2.62 -30.63 6.01
C ASP A 4 1.51 -31.10 6.94
N LYS A 5 0.69 -30.18 7.45
CA LYS A 5 -0.43 -30.48 8.36
C LYS A 5 -1.77 -30.58 7.63
N ALA A 6 -1.86 -30.05 6.41
CA ALA A 6 -3.07 -30.19 5.61
C ALA A 6 -3.21 -31.65 5.12
N GLN A 7 -4.37 -32.24 5.34
CA GLN A 7 -4.68 -33.61 4.89
C GLN A 7 -5.28 -33.63 3.47
N SER A 8 -5.73 -32.47 3.00
CA SER A 8 -6.27 -32.28 1.67
C SER A 8 -6.14 -30.80 1.26
N GLU A 9 -6.32 -30.50 -0.02
CA GLU A 9 -6.35 -29.12 -0.53
C GLU A 9 -7.44 -28.27 0.16
N ALA A 10 -8.53 -28.90 0.59
CA ALA A 10 -9.59 -28.23 1.33
C ALA A 10 -9.21 -27.80 2.75
N ASP A 11 -8.18 -28.43 3.33
CA ASP A 11 -7.67 -28.13 4.67
C ASP A 11 -6.56 -27.04 4.66
N MET A 12 -6.10 -26.63 3.46
CA MET A 12 -5.09 -25.58 3.33
C MET A 12 -5.68 -24.23 3.74
N PRO A 13 -4.94 -23.42 4.52
CA PRO A 13 -5.34 -22.06 4.79
C PRO A 13 -5.36 -21.27 3.47
N LYS A 14 -6.34 -20.40 3.31
CA LYS A 14 -6.45 -19.50 2.15
C LYS A 14 -5.79 -18.13 2.40
N TYR A 15 -5.65 -17.78 3.66
CA TYR A 15 -5.16 -16.47 4.09
C TYR A 15 -4.17 -16.64 5.24
N LEU A 16 -3.14 -15.81 5.23
CA LEU A 16 -2.16 -15.67 6.30
C LEU A 16 -2.09 -14.19 6.70
N LEU A 17 -2.32 -13.89 7.97
CA LEU A 17 -2.08 -12.58 8.53
C LEU A 17 -0.80 -12.60 9.35
N LEU A 18 0.17 -11.80 8.96
CA LEU A 18 1.37 -11.48 9.74
C LEU A 18 1.00 -10.32 10.67
N PHE A 19 0.80 -10.64 11.95
CA PHE A 19 0.36 -9.66 12.94
C PHE A 19 1.56 -9.16 13.73
N GLY A 20 2.21 -8.13 13.22
CA GLY A 20 3.42 -7.51 13.77
C GLY A 20 4.21 -6.81 12.68
N ASP A 21 4.92 -5.79 13.08
CA ASP A 21 5.87 -5.08 12.25
C ASP A 21 7.12 -5.92 11.97
N CYS A 22 7.99 -5.45 11.07
CA CYS A 22 9.28 -6.08 10.82
C CYS A 22 10.37 -5.02 10.63
N VAL A 23 11.60 -5.48 10.62
CA VAL A 23 12.77 -4.65 10.40
C VAL A 23 13.79 -5.41 9.55
N TRP A 24 14.39 -4.72 8.57
CA TRP A 24 15.35 -5.31 7.63
C TRP A 24 16.56 -5.94 8.34
N ASP A 25 17.02 -5.38 9.46
CA ASP A 25 18.08 -5.95 10.30
C ASP A 25 17.48 -6.74 11.47
N ASN A 26 16.84 -7.86 11.17
CA ASN A 26 16.19 -8.71 12.17
C ASN A 26 17.16 -9.29 13.23
N ARG A 27 18.47 -9.17 13.02
CA ARG A 27 19.51 -9.58 13.97
C ARG A 27 20.02 -8.43 14.83
N MET A 28 19.53 -7.21 14.62
CA MET A 28 19.89 -5.99 15.38
C MET A 28 21.40 -5.71 15.41
N LEU A 29 22.10 -5.92 14.29
CA LEU A 29 23.56 -5.78 14.21
C LEU A 29 24.02 -4.37 13.87
N THR A 30 23.20 -3.63 13.13
CA THR A 30 23.54 -2.28 12.68
C THR A 30 23.35 -1.24 13.77
N SER A 31 23.99 -0.08 13.58
CA SER A 31 23.86 1.03 14.54
C SER A 31 22.43 1.55 14.69
N GLY A 32 21.62 1.46 13.65
CA GLY A 32 20.22 1.88 13.68
C GLY A 32 19.31 0.91 14.45
N CYS A 33 19.59 -0.39 14.36
CA CYS A 33 18.72 -1.44 14.92
C CYS A 33 19.19 -1.98 16.27
N ARG A 34 20.48 -1.89 16.62
CA ARG A 34 21.07 -2.52 17.81
C ARG A 34 20.45 -2.17 19.16
N THR A 35 19.64 -1.11 19.21
CA THR A 35 18.92 -0.69 20.42
C THR A 35 17.48 -1.20 20.46
N LEU A 36 17.01 -1.81 19.38
CA LEU A 36 15.69 -2.41 19.28
C LEU A 36 15.70 -3.80 19.94
N ASN A 37 14.52 -4.22 20.38
CA ASN A 37 14.33 -5.58 20.88
C ASN A 37 13.85 -6.47 19.72
N PRO A 38 14.60 -7.53 19.33
CA PRO A 38 14.19 -8.39 18.21
C PRO A 38 12.87 -9.13 18.45
N ASP A 39 12.44 -9.29 19.72
CA ASP A 39 11.17 -9.96 20.04
C ASP A 39 9.94 -9.10 19.71
N ASP A 40 10.13 -7.81 19.43
CA ASP A 40 9.04 -6.88 19.06
C ASP A 40 8.71 -6.93 17.55
N TYR A 41 9.50 -7.66 16.74
CA TYR A 41 9.39 -7.67 15.28
C TYR A 41 9.21 -9.08 14.74
N LEU A 42 8.33 -9.20 13.74
CA LEU A 42 8.25 -10.40 12.91
C LEU A 42 9.32 -10.39 11.82
N LEU A 43 9.56 -11.55 11.23
CA LEU A 43 10.42 -11.63 10.06
C LEU A 43 9.74 -11.09 8.82
N CYS A 44 10.53 -10.55 7.87
CA CYS A 44 10.19 -10.34 6.49
C CYS A 44 11.16 -11.12 5.59
N PHE A 45 10.76 -11.38 4.37
CA PHE A 45 11.66 -11.90 3.36
C PHE A 45 12.37 -10.74 2.67
N GLU A 46 13.69 -10.84 2.57
CA GLU A 46 14.52 -9.91 1.82
C GLU A 46 15.32 -10.65 0.77
N SER A 47 15.44 -10.04 -0.42
CA SER A 47 16.28 -10.56 -1.49
C SER A 47 17.77 -10.46 -1.15
N GLU A 48 18.63 -11.18 -1.89
CA GLU A 48 20.08 -11.20 -1.65
C GLU A 48 20.76 -9.82 -1.66
N ASN A 49 20.15 -8.85 -2.33
CA ASN A 49 20.70 -7.49 -2.47
C ASN A 49 19.94 -6.48 -1.63
N SER A 50 19.53 -6.83 -0.41
CA SER A 50 18.67 -6.01 0.46
C SER A 50 19.16 -4.57 0.71
N PHE A 51 20.44 -4.30 0.55
CA PHE A 51 21.00 -2.93 0.65
C PHE A 51 20.98 -2.14 -0.68
N SER A 52 20.53 -2.74 -1.78
CA SER A 52 20.46 -2.06 -3.07
C SER A 52 19.03 -1.60 -3.36
N ALA A 53 18.78 -0.30 -3.29
CA ALA A 53 17.46 0.29 -3.55
C ALA A 53 16.85 -0.08 -4.91
N VAL A 54 17.69 -0.44 -5.89
CA VAL A 54 17.26 -0.76 -7.26
C VAL A 54 17.28 -2.26 -7.62
N SER A 55 17.85 -3.09 -6.76
CA SER A 55 18.03 -4.53 -7.05
C SER A 55 17.43 -5.43 -5.99
N CYS A 56 17.04 -4.87 -4.85
CA CYS A 56 16.40 -5.61 -3.77
C CYS A 56 14.88 -5.48 -3.81
N PHE A 57 14.24 -6.37 -3.12
CA PHE A 57 12.83 -6.27 -2.75
C PHE A 57 12.60 -6.95 -1.40
N VAL A 58 11.58 -6.51 -0.72
CA VAL A 58 11.03 -7.10 0.50
C VAL A 58 9.63 -7.58 0.17
N SER A 59 9.27 -8.75 0.64
CA SER A 59 7.98 -9.32 0.27
C SER A 59 7.45 -10.29 1.32
N ASP A 60 6.24 -10.04 1.78
CA ASP A 60 5.51 -10.99 2.60
C ASP A 60 4.91 -12.15 1.80
N SER A 61 4.80 -11.99 0.49
CA SER A 61 4.32 -13.04 -0.43
C SER A 61 5.10 -14.36 -0.30
N TRP A 62 6.38 -14.26 0.06
CA TRP A 62 7.24 -15.43 0.29
C TRP A 62 6.66 -16.41 1.33
N PHE A 63 6.03 -15.89 2.38
CA PHE A 63 5.41 -16.73 3.42
C PHE A 63 4.17 -17.50 2.92
N GLY A 64 3.61 -17.10 1.80
CA GLY A 64 2.49 -17.76 1.15
C GLY A 64 2.88 -18.81 0.11
N MET A 65 4.17 -19.02 -0.15
CA MET A 65 4.70 -19.99 -1.11
C MET A 65 5.01 -21.30 -0.37
N LEU A 66 4.11 -22.28 -0.45
CA LEU A 66 4.15 -23.47 0.42
C LEU A 66 4.58 -24.75 -0.31
N GLY A 67 4.73 -24.74 -1.63
CA GLY A 67 5.16 -25.88 -2.43
C GLY A 67 6.58 -26.38 -2.08
N GLU A 68 6.90 -27.63 -2.40
CA GLU A 68 8.24 -28.15 -2.24
C GLU A 68 9.22 -27.41 -3.15
N GLY A 69 10.26 -26.79 -2.55
CA GLY A 69 11.22 -25.95 -3.26
C GLY A 69 10.71 -24.56 -3.63
N ALA A 70 9.50 -24.19 -3.23
CA ALA A 70 8.96 -22.85 -3.44
C ALA A 70 9.75 -21.79 -2.63
N GLY A 71 9.69 -20.54 -3.13
CA GLY A 71 10.36 -19.41 -2.50
C GLY A 71 11.84 -19.23 -2.90
N LEU A 72 12.38 -20.07 -3.79
CA LEU A 72 13.72 -19.88 -4.34
C LEU A 72 13.78 -18.72 -5.33
N TYR A 73 12.68 -18.50 -6.05
CA TYR A 73 12.54 -17.44 -7.05
C TYR A 73 11.21 -16.70 -6.85
N PRO A 74 11.01 -16.01 -5.72
CA PRO A 74 9.69 -15.47 -5.34
C PRO A 74 9.10 -14.47 -6.36
N ASN A 75 9.93 -13.86 -7.19
CA ASN A 75 9.49 -12.98 -8.29
C ASN A 75 8.95 -13.74 -9.54
N ARG A 76 8.97 -15.07 -9.54
CA ARG A 76 8.52 -15.94 -10.64
C ARG A 76 7.52 -16.98 -10.20
N GLU A 77 7.22 -17.04 -8.92
CA GLU A 77 6.35 -18.05 -8.32
C GLU A 77 5.03 -17.42 -7.91
N LEU A 78 3.96 -18.21 -7.93
CA LEU A 78 2.65 -17.81 -7.43
C LEU A 78 2.52 -18.23 -5.97
N GLN A 79 1.78 -17.44 -5.21
CA GLN A 79 1.42 -17.76 -3.83
C GLN A 79 0.33 -18.84 -3.79
N ASP A 80 0.46 -19.78 -2.88
CA ASP A 80 -0.60 -20.75 -2.54
C ASP A 80 -1.60 -20.14 -1.55
N VAL A 81 -1.14 -19.16 -0.76
CA VAL A 81 -1.90 -18.51 0.31
C VAL A 81 -1.77 -17.00 0.17
N ALA A 82 -2.89 -16.28 0.21
CA ALA A 82 -2.87 -14.82 0.24
C ALA A 82 -2.30 -14.32 1.57
N VAL A 83 -1.35 -13.40 1.52
CA VAL A 83 -0.65 -12.88 2.71
C VAL A 83 -0.94 -11.40 2.86
N GLY A 84 -1.22 -10.99 4.10
CA GLY A 84 -1.29 -9.59 4.49
C GLY A 84 -0.57 -9.37 5.81
N ARG A 85 -0.15 -8.13 6.07
CA ARG A 85 0.52 -7.73 7.30
C ARG A 85 -0.24 -6.62 8.01
N PHE A 86 -0.32 -6.72 9.34
CA PHE A 86 -0.56 -5.59 10.22
C PHE A 86 0.79 -5.11 10.74
N PRO A 87 1.33 -4.00 10.19
CA PRO A 87 2.65 -3.49 10.58
C PRO A 87 2.53 -2.73 11.91
N VAL A 88 2.38 -3.46 13.00
CA VAL A 88 2.15 -2.92 14.34
C VAL A 88 3.27 -3.32 15.28
N THR A 89 3.80 -2.33 16.00
CA THR A 89 4.80 -2.52 17.05
C THR A 89 4.17 -2.42 18.44
N TYR A 90 3.10 -1.62 18.56
CA TYR A 90 2.45 -1.32 19.85
C TYR A 90 1.02 -1.85 19.92
N ALA A 91 0.55 -2.09 21.15
CA ALA A 91 -0.78 -2.65 21.38
C ALA A 91 -1.93 -1.71 20.97
N ASP A 92 -1.74 -0.40 21.04
CA ASP A 92 -2.70 0.59 20.60
C ASP A 92 -2.82 0.61 19.06
N GLU A 93 -1.73 0.49 18.33
CA GLU A 93 -1.73 0.32 16.88
C GLU A 93 -2.47 -0.97 16.47
N ALA A 94 -2.19 -2.07 17.17
CA ALA A 94 -2.89 -3.34 16.96
C ALA A 94 -4.41 -3.18 17.15
N GLN A 95 -4.83 -2.46 18.19
CA GLN A 95 -6.25 -2.19 18.44
C GLN A 95 -6.88 -1.38 17.32
N VAL A 96 -6.19 -0.35 16.81
CA VAL A 96 -6.67 0.47 15.68
C VAL A 96 -6.95 -0.40 14.45
N LEU A 97 -6.01 -1.28 14.05
CA LEU A 97 -6.19 -2.13 12.87
C LEU A 97 -7.28 -3.18 13.05
N VAL A 98 -7.36 -3.78 14.23
CA VAL A 98 -8.43 -4.74 14.56
C VAL A 98 -9.80 -4.06 14.50
N ASP A 99 -9.96 -2.89 15.09
CA ASP A 99 -11.23 -2.16 15.10
C ASP A 99 -11.65 -1.71 13.71
N LYS A 100 -10.72 -1.19 12.89
CA LYS A 100 -10.96 -0.86 11.49
C LYS A 100 -11.44 -2.09 10.71
N THR A 101 -10.73 -3.20 10.84
CA THR A 101 -11.02 -4.44 10.10
C THR A 101 -12.39 -5.01 10.49
N ILE A 102 -12.70 -5.05 11.77
CA ILE A 102 -14.00 -5.54 12.28
C ILE A 102 -15.13 -4.62 11.79
N SER A 103 -14.97 -3.31 11.95
CA SER A 103 -15.96 -2.33 11.51
C SER A 103 -16.23 -2.42 10.00
N TYR A 104 -15.18 -2.56 9.21
CA TYR A 104 -15.28 -2.73 7.76
C TYR A 104 -15.96 -4.06 7.39
N ALA A 105 -15.54 -5.18 7.99
CA ALA A 105 -16.10 -6.49 7.73
C ALA A 105 -17.58 -6.60 8.15
N GLN A 106 -17.98 -5.90 9.19
CA GLN A 106 -19.38 -5.79 9.63
C GLN A 106 -20.21 -4.83 8.77
N ASN A 107 -19.57 -4.18 7.77
CA ASN A 107 -20.21 -3.21 6.92
C ASN A 107 -20.90 -2.07 7.70
N ALA A 108 -20.22 -1.55 8.74
CA ALA A 108 -20.77 -0.59 9.67
C ALA A 108 -21.18 0.74 9.00
N ASN A 109 -20.52 1.10 7.89
CA ASN A 109 -20.75 2.35 7.16
C ASN A 109 -21.16 2.06 5.70
N VAL A 110 -22.36 1.55 5.50
CA VAL A 110 -22.92 1.32 4.16
C VAL A 110 -23.18 2.63 3.45
N GLY A 111 -22.79 2.75 2.19
CA GLY A 111 -23.06 3.94 1.41
C GLY A 111 -22.59 3.89 -0.04
N ALA A 112 -22.91 4.94 -0.79
CA ALA A 112 -22.54 5.06 -2.19
C ALA A 112 -21.01 5.06 -2.44
N TRP A 113 -20.22 5.35 -1.40
CA TRP A 113 -18.77 5.29 -1.46
C TRP A 113 -18.23 3.90 -1.83
N GLN A 114 -18.98 2.83 -1.49
CA GLN A 114 -18.62 1.44 -1.81
C GLN A 114 -18.72 1.13 -3.33
N ASN A 115 -19.35 2.01 -4.10
CA ASN A 115 -19.40 1.92 -5.55
C ASN A 115 -18.49 2.94 -6.25
N THR A 116 -17.70 3.71 -5.50
CA THR A 116 -16.80 4.71 -6.05
C THR A 116 -15.38 4.18 -6.14
N LEU A 117 -14.79 4.30 -7.32
CA LEU A 117 -13.40 3.98 -7.61
C LEU A 117 -12.73 5.24 -8.14
N MET A 118 -11.55 5.60 -7.61
CA MET A 118 -10.78 6.75 -8.10
C MET A 118 -9.44 6.28 -8.65
N PHE A 119 -9.15 6.65 -9.87
CA PHE A 119 -7.88 6.38 -10.56
C PHE A 119 -7.12 7.68 -10.75
N MET A 120 -5.85 7.67 -10.38
CA MET A 120 -4.98 8.84 -10.34
C MET A 120 -3.68 8.55 -11.08
N GLY A 121 -3.19 9.52 -11.85
CA GLY A 121 -1.92 9.39 -12.54
C GLY A 121 -1.15 10.69 -12.57
N ASP A 122 0.19 10.62 -12.34
CA ASP A 122 1.07 11.76 -12.48
C ASP A 122 1.54 11.97 -13.93
N ASP A 123 2.05 13.17 -14.25
CA ASP A 123 2.51 13.56 -15.58
C ASP A 123 3.97 13.14 -15.89
N GLY A 124 4.53 12.28 -15.04
CA GLY A 124 5.88 11.74 -15.23
C GLY A 124 6.00 10.77 -16.42
N ASN A 125 7.25 10.47 -16.80
CA ASN A 125 7.58 9.49 -17.85
C ASN A 125 6.85 9.73 -19.18
N GLY A 126 6.64 10.99 -19.58
CA GLY A 126 5.93 11.33 -20.82
C GLY A 126 4.46 10.92 -20.77
N ASN A 127 3.83 11.07 -19.62
CA ASN A 127 2.41 10.78 -19.36
C ASN A 127 2.07 9.27 -19.32
N LEU A 128 3.07 8.39 -19.22
CA LEU A 128 2.84 6.93 -19.18
C LEU A 128 1.93 6.56 -18.00
N HIS A 129 2.20 7.08 -16.81
CA HIS A 129 1.41 6.77 -15.60
C HIS A 129 -0.06 7.19 -15.74
N MET A 130 -0.32 8.34 -16.37
CA MET A 130 -1.70 8.76 -16.63
C MET A 130 -2.38 7.86 -17.65
N GLN A 131 -1.65 7.37 -18.67
CA GLN A 131 -2.19 6.41 -19.64
C GLN A 131 -2.53 5.09 -18.97
N ASP A 132 -1.64 4.54 -18.16
CA ASP A 132 -1.86 3.29 -17.42
C ASP A 132 -3.08 3.40 -16.49
N ALA A 133 -3.18 4.49 -15.72
CA ALA A 133 -4.33 4.74 -14.86
C ALA A 133 -5.63 4.92 -15.66
N ASP A 134 -5.57 5.57 -16.82
CA ASP A 134 -6.73 5.76 -17.71
C ASP A 134 -7.19 4.45 -18.30
N ASP A 135 -6.28 3.60 -18.76
CA ASP A 135 -6.57 2.30 -19.36
C ASP A 135 -7.25 1.37 -18.33
N VAL A 136 -6.72 1.26 -17.11
CA VAL A 136 -7.35 0.49 -16.04
C VAL A 136 -8.74 1.04 -15.70
N ALA A 137 -8.89 2.36 -15.63
CA ALA A 137 -10.18 2.98 -15.37
C ALA A 137 -11.21 2.69 -16.48
N ASN A 138 -10.78 2.68 -17.76
CA ASN A 138 -11.63 2.35 -18.91
C ASN A 138 -12.02 0.87 -18.92
N ASP A 139 -11.11 -0.03 -18.56
CA ASP A 139 -11.41 -1.46 -18.41
C ASP A 139 -12.48 -1.69 -17.34
N VAL A 140 -12.37 -1.00 -16.20
CA VAL A 140 -13.39 -1.06 -15.15
C VAL A 140 -14.73 -0.52 -15.65
N LEU A 141 -14.75 0.64 -16.33
CA LEU A 141 -15.98 1.22 -16.90
C LEU A 141 -16.67 0.26 -17.87
N THR A 142 -15.88 -0.47 -18.67
CA THR A 142 -16.39 -1.40 -19.68
C THR A 142 -16.88 -2.71 -19.03
N THR A 143 -16.11 -3.25 -18.09
CA THR A 143 -16.37 -4.58 -17.51
C THR A 143 -17.37 -4.51 -16.36
N TYR A 144 -17.35 -3.42 -15.60
CA TYR A 144 -18.13 -3.24 -14.37
C TYR A 144 -18.88 -1.90 -14.36
N PRO A 145 -19.84 -1.67 -15.26
CA PRO A 145 -20.48 -0.36 -15.45
C PRO A 145 -21.36 0.10 -14.27
N ALA A 146 -21.52 -0.73 -13.25
CA ALA A 146 -22.22 -0.36 -12.01
C ALA A 146 -21.38 0.51 -11.08
N TYR A 147 -20.05 0.54 -11.25
CA TYR A 147 -19.19 1.39 -10.44
C TYR A 147 -19.13 2.83 -10.98
N LEU A 148 -19.04 3.77 -10.03
CA LEU A 148 -18.74 5.16 -10.33
C LEU A 148 -17.22 5.34 -10.39
N VAL A 149 -16.70 5.46 -11.59
CA VAL A 149 -15.28 5.69 -11.84
C VAL A 149 -14.99 7.18 -11.89
N LYS A 150 -14.00 7.62 -11.11
CA LYS A 150 -13.46 8.98 -11.12
C LYS A 150 -12.00 8.92 -11.56
N LYS A 151 -11.59 9.89 -12.38
CA LYS A 151 -10.23 10.01 -12.90
C LYS A 151 -9.64 11.35 -12.46
N VAL A 152 -8.42 11.34 -11.96
CA VAL A 152 -7.66 12.54 -11.61
C VAL A 152 -6.27 12.41 -12.22
N MET A 153 -6.11 12.98 -13.42
CA MET A 153 -4.85 13.01 -14.16
C MET A 153 -4.24 14.40 -14.01
N TRP A 154 -2.96 14.49 -13.64
CA TRP A 154 -2.36 15.76 -13.25
C TRP A 154 -2.44 16.83 -14.33
N ASP A 155 -2.25 16.48 -15.61
CA ASP A 155 -2.28 17.42 -16.76
C ASP A 155 -3.66 18.02 -17.05
N ALA A 156 -4.74 17.45 -16.49
CA ALA A 156 -6.07 18.03 -16.57
C ALA A 156 -6.25 19.27 -15.68
N TYR A 157 -5.27 19.56 -14.81
CA TYR A 157 -5.33 20.64 -13.82
C TYR A 157 -4.23 21.67 -14.05
N THR A 158 -4.44 22.87 -13.53
CA THR A 158 -3.44 23.93 -13.62
C THR A 158 -2.25 23.60 -12.71
N ARG A 159 -1.08 23.51 -13.32
CA ARG A 159 0.18 23.40 -12.59
C ARG A 159 0.62 24.78 -12.09
N GLU A 160 0.87 24.87 -10.81
CA GLU A 160 1.47 26.04 -10.19
C GLU A 160 2.97 25.82 -9.98
N THR A 161 3.78 26.82 -10.30
CA THR A 161 5.25 26.77 -10.17
C THR A 161 5.69 27.79 -9.15
N SER A 162 6.50 27.38 -8.20
CA SER A 162 7.08 28.23 -7.17
C SER A 162 8.58 27.93 -6.98
N SER A 163 9.24 28.66 -6.09
CA SER A 163 10.63 28.38 -5.72
C SER A 163 10.82 27.02 -5.03
N SER A 164 9.76 26.43 -4.49
CA SER A 164 9.76 25.11 -3.85
C SER A 164 9.38 23.97 -4.81
N GLY A 165 9.12 24.25 -6.08
CA GLY A 165 8.78 23.27 -7.09
C GLY A 165 7.41 23.49 -7.73
N ASN A 166 6.98 22.48 -8.48
CA ASN A 166 5.67 22.45 -9.11
C ASN A 166 4.66 21.80 -8.17
N THR A 167 3.39 22.20 -8.28
CA THR A 167 2.26 21.60 -7.53
C THR A 167 1.01 21.58 -8.38
N TYR A 168 0.06 20.71 -8.02
CA TYR A 168 -1.30 20.64 -8.59
C TYR A 168 -2.35 20.81 -7.48
N PRO A 169 -2.58 22.04 -6.97
CA PRO A 169 -3.43 22.26 -5.80
C PRO A 169 -4.86 21.77 -5.97
N GLU A 170 -5.40 21.89 -7.19
CA GLU A 170 -6.77 21.45 -7.48
C GLU A 170 -6.87 19.90 -7.49
N ALA A 171 -5.89 19.18 -8.06
CA ALA A 171 -5.82 17.72 -7.97
C ALA A 171 -5.75 17.26 -6.51
N THR A 172 -4.84 17.85 -5.72
CA THR A 172 -4.74 17.62 -4.26
C THR A 172 -6.07 17.82 -3.55
N ARG A 173 -6.76 18.93 -3.85
CA ARG A 173 -8.06 19.25 -3.24
C ARG A 173 -9.13 18.18 -3.57
N ILE A 174 -9.22 17.77 -4.83
CA ILE A 174 -10.19 16.76 -5.29
C ILE A 174 -9.92 15.41 -4.64
N ILE A 175 -8.65 14.98 -4.58
CA ILE A 175 -8.26 13.71 -3.95
C ILE A 175 -8.61 13.71 -2.46
N LYS A 176 -8.25 14.78 -1.74
CA LYS A 176 -8.57 14.93 -0.31
C LYS A 176 -10.08 14.96 -0.06
N GLN A 177 -10.85 15.59 -0.92
CA GLN A 177 -12.32 15.57 -0.84
C GLN A 177 -12.89 14.17 -1.06
N GLN A 178 -12.34 13.40 -2.02
CA GLN A 178 -12.77 12.03 -2.23
C GLN A 178 -12.37 11.14 -1.06
N GLN A 179 -11.17 11.28 -0.55
CA GLN A 179 -10.72 10.57 0.65
C GLN A 179 -11.66 10.82 1.84
N ALA A 180 -12.06 12.07 2.05
CA ALA A 180 -13.01 12.43 3.11
C ALA A 180 -14.42 11.85 2.90
N ALA A 181 -14.87 11.78 1.65
CA ALA A 181 -16.16 11.18 1.28
C ALA A 181 -16.13 9.64 1.33
N GLY A 182 -14.96 9.06 1.14
CA GLY A 182 -14.73 7.63 1.00
C GLY A 182 -14.80 7.14 -0.45
N ALA A 183 -14.13 6.05 -0.71
CA ALA A 183 -14.15 5.29 -1.96
C ALA A 183 -13.93 3.81 -1.63
N LEU A 184 -14.33 2.91 -2.53
CA LEU A 184 -13.96 1.51 -2.41
C LEU A 184 -12.47 1.33 -2.66
N ILE A 185 -11.98 1.94 -3.75
CA ILE A 185 -10.56 1.91 -4.15
C ILE A 185 -10.11 3.32 -4.48
N MET A 186 -8.91 3.66 -4.01
CA MET A 186 -8.12 4.81 -4.41
C MET A 186 -6.85 4.25 -5.06
N ASP A 187 -6.75 4.34 -6.38
CA ASP A 187 -5.64 3.79 -7.18
C ASP A 187 -4.76 4.92 -7.69
N TYR A 188 -3.45 4.76 -7.57
CA TYR A 188 -2.45 5.73 -8.02
C TYR A 188 -1.34 5.07 -8.81
N ALA A 189 -1.09 5.55 -10.01
CA ALA A 189 0.08 5.22 -10.82
C ALA A 189 0.97 6.45 -10.96
N GLY A 190 2.26 6.36 -10.57
CA GLY A 190 3.12 7.53 -10.63
C GLY A 190 4.40 7.41 -9.83
N HIS A 191 5.15 8.51 -9.82
CA HIS A 191 6.33 8.64 -8.97
C HIS A 191 5.95 8.74 -7.49
N GLY A 192 6.86 8.30 -6.62
CA GLY A 192 6.69 8.45 -5.19
C GLY A 192 7.92 8.05 -4.41
N ASP A 193 7.84 8.32 -3.13
CA ASP A 193 8.77 7.90 -2.11
C ASP A 193 8.01 7.66 -0.79
N PRO A 194 8.66 7.23 0.31
CA PRO A 194 7.96 6.97 1.57
C PRO A 194 7.16 8.14 2.12
N THR A 195 7.46 9.38 1.69
CA THR A 195 6.93 10.60 2.29
C THR A 195 5.99 11.41 1.39
N GLN A 196 5.99 11.13 0.08
CA GLN A 196 5.16 11.87 -0.87
C GLN A 196 4.79 11.06 -2.12
N MET A 197 3.64 11.40 -2.69
CA MET A 197 3.16 10.92 -3.97
C MET A 197 3.40 12.01 -5.02
N SER A 198 4.03 11.65 -6.10
CA SER A 198 4.55 12.46 -7.22
C SER A 198 5.66 13.45 -6.84
N HIS A 199 6.40 13.91 -7.83
CA HIS A 199 7.40 14.98 -7.68
C HIS A 199 6.76 16.31 -7.23
N GLU A 200 5.48 16.51 -7.58
CA GLU A 200 4.69 17.68 -7.25
C GLU A 200 4.07 17.59 -5.84
N SER A 201 4.37 16.53 -5.09
CA SER A 201 3.90 16.31 -3.72
C SER A 201 2.38 16.47 -3.59
N VAL A 202 1.62 15.87 -4.49
CA VAL A 202 0.15 15.99 -4.53
C VAL A 202 -0.48 15.49 -3.24
N LEU A 203 0.05 14.39 -2.68
CA LEU A 203 -0.20 13.97 -1.29
C LEU A 203 1.13 13.74 -0.57
N LYS A 204 1.15 14.01 0.71
CA LYS A 204 2.30 13.82 1.61
C LYS A 204 1.95 12.91 2.77
N LEU A 205 2.96 12.37 3.42
CA LEU A 205 2.84 11.60 4.65
C LEU A 205 1.94 12.27 5.69
N THR A 206 2.10 13.61 5.85
CA THR A 206 1.28 14.40 6.78
C THR A 206 -0.20 14.42 6.43
N ASP A 207 -0.55 14.30 5.15
CA ASP A 207 -1.96 14.23 4.73
C ASP A 207 -2.58 12.91 5.21
N PHE A 208 -1.85 11.80 5.10
CA PHE A 208 -2.31 10.50 5.58
C PHE A 208 -2.45 10.45 7.11
N ALA A 209 -1.59 11.15 7.84
CA ALA A 209 -1.73 11.35 9.29
C ALA A 209 -2.97 12.19 9.65
N ASP A 210 -3.33 13.13 8.78
CA ASP A 210 -4.39 14.08 9.02
C ASP A 210 -5.77 13.67 8.49
N PHE A 211 -5.89 12.60 7.74
CA PHE A 211 -7.18 12.12 7.22
C PHE A 211 -8.16 11.79 8.35
N ARG A 212 -9.42 12.14 8.16
CA ARG A 212 -10.52 12.00 9.15
C ARG A 212 -11.76 11.40 8.49
N ASN A 213 -11.59 10.29 7.80
CA ASN A 213 -12.65 9.60 7.07
C ASN A 213 -13.11 8.34 7.81
N THR A 214 -14.41 8.13 7.89
CA THR A 214 -15.02 6.90 8.42
C THR A 214 -15.18 5.81 7.36
N ASN A 215 -15.31 6.23 6.09
CA ASN A 215 -15.41 5.35 4.93
C ASN A 215 -13.99 5.06 4.43
N LEU A 216 -13.45 3.91 4.82
CA LEU A 216 -12.04 3.58 4.61
C LEU A 216 -11.83 2.93 3.25
N PRO A 217 -11.04 3.52 2.33
CA PRO A 217 -10.72 2.92 1.05
C PRO A 217 -9.66 1.82 1.19
N LEU A 218 -9.59 0.94 0.18
CA LEU A 218 -8.36 0.26 -0.19
C LEU A 218 -7.52 1.25 -1.03
N TRP A 219 -6.30 1.53 -0.59
CA TRP A 219 -5.32 2.21 -1.43
C TRP A 219 -4.49 1.19 -2.21
N VAL A 220 -4.34 1.44 -3.51
CA VAL A 220 -3.46 0.69 -4.41
C VAL A 220 -2.49 1.69 -5.04
N THR A 221 -1.19 1.42 -4.97
CA THR A 221 -0.18 2.34 -5.49
C THR A 221 0.83 1.60 -6.36
N ALA A 222 0.82 1.91 -7.64
CA ALA A 222 1.88 1.56 -8.59
C ALA A 222 2.93 2.68 -8.59
N SER A 223 3.73 2.75 -7.51
CA SER A 223 4.68 3.82 -7.24
C SER A 223 5.91 3.28 -6.51
N CYS A 224 7.06 3.93 -6.67
CA CYS A 224 8.29 3.52 -6.00
C CYS A 224 8.23 3.72 -4.49
N ASP A 225 8.79 2.78 -3.71
CA ASP A 225 9.16 2.94 -2.29
C ASP A 225 8.07 3.52 -1.37
N ILE A 226 6.81 3.35 -1.72
CA ILE A 226 5.70 4.03 -1.03
C ILE A 226 5.41 3.42 0.33
N MET A 227 5.75 2.14 0.53
CA MET A 227 5.51 1.40 1.77
C MET A 227 6.68 0.45 2.09
N PRO A 228 7.89 0.96 2.38
CA PRO A 228 9.01 0.14 2.84
C PRO A 228 8.78 -0.27 4.31
N PHE A 229 7.88 -1.22 4.53
CA PHE A 229 7.43 -1.66 5.86
C PHE A 229 8.50 -2.37 6.69
N ASP A 230 9.68 -2.64 6.15
CA ASP A 230 10.86 -3.14 6.85
C ASP A 230 11.79 -2.01 7.33
N GLY A 231 11.46 -0.76 7.02
CA GLY A 231 12.20 0.44 7.41
C GLY A 231 11.95 0.85 8.86
N LEU A 232 12.83 1.72 9.37
CA LEU A 232 12.63 2.34 10.69
C LEU A 232 11.96 3.72 10.60
N GLU A 233 11.80 4.22 9.39
CA GLU A 233 11.22 5.54 9.15
C GLU A 233 9.77 5.39 8.71
N ALA A 234 8.94 6.31 9.16
CA ALA A 234 7.54 6.37 8.81
C ALA A 234 7.32 6.47 7.28
N ASN A 235 6.35 5.76 6.77
CA ASN A 235 5.96 5.77 5.36
C ASN A 235 4.45 5.96 5.19
N ILE A 236 4.06 6.32 3.98
CA ILE A 236 2.67 6.64 3.64
C ILE A 236 1.75 5.44 3.91
N GLY A 237 2.17 4.21 3.56
CA GLY A 237 1.34 3.03 3.74
C GLY A 237 1.00 2.76 5.21
N GLU A 238 1.99 2.83 6.09
CA GLU A 238 1.77 2.68 7.53
C GLU A 238 0.91 3.79 8.10
N TYR A 239 1.18 5.05 7.74
CA TYR A 239 0.35 6.17 8.20
C TYR A 239 -1.10 6.07 7.72
N ALA A 240 -1.33 5.55 6.51
CA ALA A 240 -2.68 5.28 6.04
C ALA A 240 -3.39 4.21 6.88
N LEU A 241 -2.66 3.17 7.28
CA LEU A 241 -3.20 2.08 8.07
C LEU A 241 -3.39 2.45 9.54
N LEU A 242 -2.37 3.02 10.18
CA LEU A 242 -2.30 3.25 11.62
C LEU A 242 -3.04 4.51 12.09
N ASN A 243 -3.52 5.36 11.18
CA ASN A 243 -4.32 6.53 11.54
C ASN A 243 -5.64 6.12 12.22
N ASP A 244 -5.78 6.38 13.51
CA ASP A 244 -6.92 6.04 14.36
C ASP A 244 -8.22 6.80 14.00
N LYS A 245 -8.12 7.86 13.21
CA LYS A 245 -9.23 8.76 12.86
C LYS A 245 -9.67 8.66 11.41
N GLY A 246 -8.95 7.86 10.59
CA GLY A 246 -9.24 7.74 9.17
C GLY A 246 -8.19 6.91 8.44
N GLY A 247 -7.76 7.39 7.26
CA GLY A 247 -6.79 6.70 6.42
C GLY A 247 -7.41 5.61 5.56
N ALA A 248 -6.91 4.40 5.64
CA ALA A 248 -7.29 3.27 4.81
C ALA A 248 -7.64 2.02 5.63
N VAL A 249 -8.43 1.11 5.05
CA VAL A 249 -8.65 -0.23 5.61
C VAL A 249 -7.53 -1.19 5.20
N ALA A 250 -6.98 -0.99 4.02
CA ALA A 250 -5.84 -1.74 3.50
C ALA A 250 -5.02 -0.86 2.55
N PHE A 251 -3.74 -1.19 2.41
CA PHE A 251 -2.82 -0.49 1.53
C PHE A 251 -1.99 -1.52 0.76
N TYR A 252 -1.97 -1.40 -0.56
CA TYR A 252 -1.11 -2.17 -1.44
C TYR A 252 -0.07 -1.23 -2.06
N GLY A 253 1.18 -1.42 -1.72
CA GLY A 253 2.27 -0.55 -2.13
C GLY A 253 3.57 -1.31 -2.33
N THR A 254 4.52 -0.68 -2.98
CA THR A 254 5.85 -1.23 -3.22
C THR A 254 6.77 -0.94 -2.05
N THR A 255 7.70 -1.85 -1.82
CA THR A 255 8.68 -1.77 -0.73
C THR A 255 10.02 -1.20 -1.17
N ARG A 256 10.24 -1.10 -2.49
CA ARG A 256 11.48 -0.57 -3.10
C ARG A 256 11.16 0.08 -4.43
N THR A 257 12.19 0.65 -5.06
CA THR A 257 12.11 1.21 -6.41
C THR A 257 11.59 0.18 -7.41
N VAL A 258 10.62 0.58 -8.22
CA VAL A 258 10.06 -0.20 -9.32
C VAL A 258 10.20 0.58 -10.62
N TYR A 259 10.21 -0.13 -11.73
CA TYR A 259 10.33 0.48 -13.05
C TYR A 259 9.03 0.26 -13.83
N ALA A 260 8.54 1.33 -14.48
CA ALA A 260 7.52 1.21 -15.51
C ALA A 260 8.13 0.47 -16.73
N GLN A 261 7.44 -0.52 -17.27
CA GLN A 261 7.87 -1.30 -18.43
C GLN A 261 6.89 -1.11 -19.58
#